data_1867a4e5dd78011d1e675185ffb26186
#
_entry.id   1867a4e5dd78011d1e675185ffb26186
#
_cell.length_a   1.000
_cell.length_b   1.000
_cell.length_c   1.000
_cell.angle_alpha   90.00
_cell.angle_beta   90.00
_cell.angle_gamma   90.00
#
_symmetry.space_group_name_H-M   'P 1'
#
loop_
_entity.id
_entity.type
_entity.pdbx_description
1 polymer ?
#
loop_
_entity_poly.entity_id
_entity_poly.type
_entity_poly.pdbx_seq_one_letter_code
_entity_poly.pdbx_strand_id
1 'polypeptide(L)'
;MPERIALDPVTARWIPWVVAIAFFMQSLDGTILNTALPAMATSLNENPLRMQGVIIAYMLTVALLIPASGWIADRFGTKRIFFSAILLFSFGSLLCAAANSLGFLVFARVVQGLGGALMLPVGRLVVLRAYPRSELVRILSFITIPGLLGPLLGPTVGGWLVEVLSWHWIFLLNLPVGLLGCYAVWKLIPDLR
;
A
#
# COMPACT_ATOMS: atom_id res chain seq x y z
N MET A 1 -28.79 -16.01 6.13
CA MET A 1 -28.13 -14.72 5.92
C MET A 1 -27.15 -14.55 7.05
N PRO A 2 -25.84 -14.32 6.83
CA PRO A 2 -24.92 -14.08 7.93
C PRO A 2 -25.37 -12.82 8.67
N GLU A 3 -25.39 -12.92 9.99
CA GLU A 3 -25.71 -11.84 10.91
C GLU A 3 -24.78 -10.65 10.63
N ARG A 4 -25.37 -9.53 10.21
CA ARG A 4 -24.60 -8.32 9.95
C ARG A 4 -24.11 -7.79 11.28
N ILE A 5 -22.81 -7.72 11.45
CA ILE A 5 -22.19 -7.07 12.61
C ILE A 5 -22.64 -5.61 12.59
N ALA A 6 -23.44 -5.20 13.58
CA ALA A 6 -23.78 -3.81 13.78
C ALA A 6 -22.49 -3.06 14.15
N LEU A 7 -21.95 -2.31 13.18
CA LEU A 7 -20.77 -1.50 13.42
C LEU A 7 -21.11 -0.35 14.37
N ASP A 8 -20.24 -0.12 15.36
CA ASP A 8 -20.27 1.12 16.12
C ASP A 8 -20.14 2.32 15.17
N PRO A 9 -20.94 3.41 15.36
CA PRO A 9 -20.93 4.58 14.49
C PRO A 9 -19.55 5.19 14.27
N VAL A 10 -18.67 5.15 15.28
CA VAL A 10 -17.29 5.65 15.17
C VAL A 10 -16.50 4.76 14.21
N THR A 11 -16.56 3.47 14.38
CA THR A 11 -15.91 2.48 13.53
C THR A 11 -16.38 2.60 12.08
N ALA A 12 -17.69 2.68 11.86
CA ALA A 12 -18.26 2.84 10.53
C ALA A 12 -17.79 4.13 9.81
N ARG A 13 -17.54 5.20 10.55
CA ARG A 13 -17.04 6.45 9.97
C ARG A 13 -15.58 6.38 9.54
N TRP A 14 -14.73 5.64 10.27
CA TRP A 14 -13.29 5.65 10.06
C TRP A 14 -12.76 4.56 9.10
N ILE A 15 -13.46 3.44 8.93
CA ILE A 15 -13.05 2.37 8.02
C ILE A 15 -12.74 2.90 6.60
N PRO A 16 -13.60 3.71 5.95
CA PRO A 16 -13.32 4.22 4.61
C PRO A 16 -12.04 5.06 4.54
N TRP A 17 -11.77 5.86 5.57
CA TRP A 17 -10.54 6.66 5.64
C TRP A 17 -9.28 5.80 5.75
N VAL A 18 -9.31 4.77 6.59
CA VAL A 18 -8.17 3.85 6.75
C VAL A 18 -7.85 3.14 5.44
N VAL A 19 -8.89 2.66 4.75
CA VAL A 19 -8.73 2.01 3.45
C VAL A 19 -8.28 3.00 2.37
N ALA A 20 -8.84 4.21 2.35
CA ALA A 20 -8.48 5.27 1.40
C ALA A 20 -7.01 5.70 1.53
N ILE A 21 -6.53 5.86 2.77
CA ILE A 21 -5.13 6.23 3.05
C ILE A 21 -4.19 5.09 2.62
N ALA A 22 -4.54 3.83 2.88
CA ALA A 22 -3.76 2.68 2.42
C ALA A 22 -3.68 2.62 0.88
N PHE A 23 -4.78 2.90 0.19
CA PHE A 23 -4.83 2.96 -1.28
C PHE A 23 -3.99 4.11 -1.83
N PHE A 24 -4.10 5.28 -1.21
CA PHE A 24 -3.28 6.45 -1.57
C PHE A 24 -1.79 6.13 -1.44
N MET A 25 -1.38 5.58 -0.30
CA MET A 25 0.01 5.20 -0.02
C MET A 25 0.56 4.22 -1.07
N GLN A 26 -0.20 3.17 -1.37
CA GLN A 26 0.19 2.17 -2.38
C GLN A 26 0.26 2.76 -3.78
N SER A 27 -0.70 3.60 -4.15
CA SER A 27 -0.79 4.24 -5.46
C SER A 27 0.32 5.29 -5.66
N LEU A 28 0.61 6.06 -4.61
CA LEU A 28 1.71 7.01 -4.60
C LEU A 28 3.05 6.30 -4.76
N ASP A 29 3.31 5.23 -3.98
CA ASP A 29 4.53 4.43 -4.06
C ASP A 29 4.78 3.87 -5.47
N GLY A 30 3.73 3.42 -6.15
CA GLY A 30 3.81 2.90 -7.52
C GLY A 30 4.24 3.92 -8.57
N THR A 31 4.04 5.21 -8.33
CA THR A 31 4.29 6.26 -9.33
C THR A 31 5.44 7.19 -8.96
N ILE A 32 5.64 7.46 -7.68
CA ILE A 32 6.69 8.34 -7.17
C ILE A 32 8.09 7.86 -7.56
N LEU A 33 8.26 6.53 -7.65
CA LEU A 33 9.54 5.89 -7.93
C LEU A 33 10.07 6.20 -9.34
N ASN A 34 9.18 6.39 -10.32
CA ASN A 34 9.57 6.65 -11.70
C ASN A 34 10.48 7.91 -11.83
N THR A 35 10.20 8.93 -11.05
CA THR A 35 11.00 10.17 -11.06
C THR A 35 12.33 10.04 -10.32
N ALA A 36 12.43 9.08 -9.41
CA ALA A 36 13.63 8.84 -8.60
C ALA A 36 14.64 7.88 -9.25
N LEU A 37 14.24 7.10 -10.26
CA LEU A 37 15.13 6.09 -10.87
C LEU A 37 16.49 6.64 -11.32
N PRO A 38 16.61 7.82 -11.98
CA PRO A 38 17.92 8.36 -12.36
C PRO A 38 18.82 8.68 -11.17
N ALA A 39 18.24 9.26 -10.11
CA ALA A 39 18.97 9.58 -8.88
C ALA A 39 19.42 8.32 -8.14
N MET A 40 18.56 7.30 -8.10
CA MET A 40 18.87 5.98 -7.54
C MET A 40 20.00 5.30 -8.32
N ALA A 41 19.95 5.34 -9.66
CA ALA A 41 20.99 4.77 -10.53
C ALA A 41 22.36 5.42 -10.25
N THR A 42 22.39 6.75 -10.18
CA THR A 42 23.61 7.50 -9.85
C THR A 42 24.12 7.15 -8.45
N SER A 43 23.24 7.13 -7.46
CA SER A 43 23.60 6.86 -6.06
C SER A 43 24.13 5.44 -5.85
N LEU A 44 23.56 4.45 -6.55
CA LEU A 44 23.98 3.04 -6.46
C LEU A 44 25.06 2.66 -7.49
N ASN A 45 25.51 3.63 -8.30
CA ASN A 45 26.49 3.41 -9.37
C ASN A 45 26.06 2.30 -10.35
N GLU A 46 24.79 2.34 -10.76
CA GLU A 46 24.15 1.33 -11.61
C GLU A 46 23.64 1.94 -12.92
N ASN A 47 23.46 1.08 -13.93
CA ASN A 47 22.87 1.49 -15.19
C ASN A 47 21.36 1.78 -15.00
N PRO A 48 20.85 2.96 -15.45
CA PRO A 48 19.41 3.30 -15.34
C PRO A 48 18.46 2.27 -15.92
N LEU A 49 18.85 1.54 -16.97
CA LEU A 49 18.05 0.47 -17.54
C LEU A 49 17.87 -0.72 -16.57
N ARG A 50 18.90 -1.03 -15.78
CA ARG A 50 18.83 -2.10 -14.77
C ARG A 50 17.94 -1.71 -13.59
N MET A 51 17.81 -0.40 -13.31
CA MET A 51 16.94 0.12 -12.26
C MET A 51 15.44 -0.14 -12.53
N GLN A 52 15.05 -0.37 -13.77
CA GLN A 52 13.66 -0.79 -14.08
C GLN A 52 13.29 -2.10 -13.37
N GLY A 53 14.26 -2.96 -13.09
CA GLY A 53 14.07 -4.17 -12.28
C GLY A 53 13.44 -3.91 -10.91
N VAL A 54 13.66 -2.74 -10.33
CA VAL A 54 13.08 -2.32 -9.05
C VAL A 54 11.56 -2.16 -9.15
N ILE A 55 11.08 -1.56 -10.25
CA ILE A 55 9.65 -1.41 -10.53
C ILE A 55 9.04 -2.75 -10.90
N ILE A 56 9.69 -3.48 -11.80
CA ILE A 56 9.21 -4.77 -12.32
C ILE A 56 9.07 -5.79 -11.18
N ALA A 57 10.03 -5.87 -10.26
CA ALA A 57 9.98 -6.78 -9.12
C ALA A 57 8.75 -6.56 -8.25
N TYR A 58 8.43 -5.31 -7.94
CA TYR A 58 7.22 -4.95 -7.21
C TYR A 58 5.95 -5.31 -7.99
N MET A 59 5.83 -4.85 -9.24
CA MET A 59 4.65 -5.08 -10.06
C MET A 59 4.38 -6.56 -10.31
N LEU A 60 5.43 -7.34 -10.56
CA LEU A 60 5.32 -8.78 -10.76
C LEU A 60 4.86 -9.49 -9.49
N THR A 61 5.43 -9.14 -8.35
CA THR A 61 5.02 -9.70 -7.04
C THR A 61 3.54 -9.40 -6.77
N VAL A 62 3.12 -8.15 -6.99
CA VAL A 62 1.72 -7.74 -6.82
C VAL A 62 0.81 -8.54 -7.76
N ALA A 63 1.15 -8.61 -9.05
CA ALA A 63 0.34 -9.31 -10.05
C ALA A 63 0.18 -10.81 -9.74
N LEU A 64 1.23 -11.47 -9.28
CA LEU A 64 1.21 -12.90 -8.95
C LEU A 64 0.36 -13.23 -7.73
N LEU A 65 0.27 -12.31 -6.76
CA LEU A 65 -0.42 -12.57 -5.48
C LEU A 65 -1.86 -12.05 -5.41
N ILE A 66 -2.25 -11.11 -6.26
CA ILE A 66 -3.63 -10.59 -6.30
C ILE A 66 -4.67 -11.73 -6.38
N PRO A 67 -4.52 -12.76 -7.25
CA PRO A 67 -5.51 -13.83 -7.34
C PRO A 67 -5.68 -14.63 -6.04
N ALA A 68 -4.63 -14.76 -5.23
CA ALA A 68 -4.67 -15.48 -3.96
C ALA A 68 -5.22 -14.64 -2.79
N SER A 69 -5.31 -13.32 -2.94
CA SER A 69 -5.63 -12.39 -1.86
C SER A 69 -6.99 -12.64 -1.21
N GLY A 70 -8.01 -12.98 -2.01
CA GLY A 70 -9.35 -13.29 -1.51
C GLY A 70 -9.35 -14.56 -0.65
N TRP A 71 -8.73 -15.64 -1.14
CA TRP A 71 -8.62 -16.88 -0.40
C TRP A 71 -7.85 -16.71 0.92
N ILE A 72 -6.75 -15.95 0.88
CA ILE A 72 -5.96 -15.64 2.08
C ILE A 72 -6.80 -14.88 3.11
N ALA A 73 -7.57 -13.87 2.66
CA ALA A 73 -8.43 -13.08 3.53
C ALA A 73 -9.58 -13.91 4.13
N ASP A 74 -10.17 -14.83 3.35
CA ASP A 74 -11.23 -15.72 3.82
C ASP A 74 -10.72 -16.71 4.87
N ARG A 75 -9.53 -17.26 4.67
CA ARG A 75 -8.94 -18.26 5.56
C ARG A 75 -8.45 -17.66 6.88
N PHE A 76 -7.80 -16.51 6.85
CA PHE A 76 -7.10 -15.92 8.01
C PHE A 76 -7.82 -14.72 8.64
N GLY A 77 -8.89 -14.24 8.00
CA GLY A 77 -9.66 -13.08 8.44
C GLY A 77 -9.17 -11.77 7.82
N THR A 78 -10.12 -10.94 7.37
CA THR A 78 -9.83 -9.67 6.66
C THR A 78 -9.03 -8.69 7.50
N LYS A 79 -9.35 -8.54 8.80
CA LYS A 79 -8.62 -7.64 9.71
C LYS A 79 -7.15 -8.00 9.81
N ARG A 80 -6.85 -9.28 10.09
CA ARG A 80 -5.47 -9.75 10.27
C ARG A 80 -4.65 -9.59 9.00
N ILE A 81 -5.25 -9.96 7.87
CA ILE A 81 -4.55 -9.87 6.58
C ILE A 81 -4.34 -8.42 6.16
N PHE A 82 -5.33 -7.53 6.36
CA PHE A 82 -5.16 -6.11 6.04
C PHE A 82 -4.10 -5.45 6.92
N PHE A 83 -4.09 -5.76 8.22
CA PHE A 83 -3.04 -5.33 9.14
C PHE A 83 -1.65 -5.81 8.70
N SER A 84 -1.51 -7.12 8.43
CA SER A 84 -0.25 -7.72 7.98
C SER A 84 0.21 -7.16 6.64
N ALA A 85 -0.71 -6.83 5.74
CA ALA A 85 -0.42 -6.23 4.44
C ALA A 85 0.22 -4.84 4.60
N ILE A 86 -0.37 -3.97 5.43
CA ILE A 86 0.17 -2.63 5.71
C ILE A 86 1.53 -2.75 6.43
N LEU A 87 1.63 -3.64 7.41
CA LEU A 87 2.88 -3.84 8.15
C LEU A 87 4.00 -4.34 7.22
N LEU A 88 3.72 -5.33 6.38
CA LEU A 88 4.68 -5.90 5.44
C LEU A 88 5.09 -4.88 4.35
N PHE A 89 4.14 -4.08 3.86
CA PHE A 89 4.41 -2.98 2.93
C PHE A 89 5.33 -1.94 3.57
N SER A 90 5.05 -1.53 4.81
CA SER A 90 5.87 -0.56 5.54
C SER A 90 7.25 -1.10 5.85
N PHE A 91 7.35 -2.36 6.23
CA PHE A 91 8.63 -3.04 6.46
C PHE A 91 9.46 -3.14 5.17
N GLY A 92 8.84 -3.53 4.05
CA GLY A 92 9.47 -3.53 2.73
C GLY A 92 9.96 -2.13 2.33
N SER A 93 9.17 -1.09 2.64
CA SER A 93 9.55 0.30 2.41
C SER A 93 10.78 0.71 3.23
N LEU A 94 10.85 0.27 4.50
CA LEU A 94 12.03 0.49 5.34
C LEU A 94 13.27 -0.20 4.75
N LEU A 95 13.13 -1.44 4.28
CA LEU A 95 14.22 -2.15 3.61
C LEU A 95 14.66 -1.43 2.34
N CYS A 96 13.72 -0.90 1.55
CA CYS A 96 14.04 -0.09 0.36
C CYS A 96 14.84 1.17 0.74
N ALA A 97 14.43 1.86 1.81
CA ALA A 97 15.14 3.03 2.31
C ALA A 97 16.55 2.71 2.85
N ALA A 98 16.80 1.50 3.30
CA ALA A 98 18.10 1.03 3.79
C ALA A 98 18.98 0.42 2.69
N ALA A 99 18.52 0.39 1.43
CA ALA A 99 19.20 -0.32 0.36
C ALA A 99 20.48 0.42 -0.10
N ASN A 100 21.57 -0.34 -0.17
CA ASN A 100 22.88 0.11 -0.62
C ASN A 100 23.35 -0.58 -1.92
N SER A 101 22.49 -1.41 -2.52
CA SER A 101 22.75 -2.11 -3.78
C SER A 101 21.46 -2.37 -4.53
N LEU A 102 21.56 -2.50 -5.85
CA LEU A 102 20.42 -2.83 -6.71
C LEU A 102 19.79 -4.18 -6.32
N GLY A 103 20.60 -5.18 -6.04
CA GLY A 103 20.10 -6.53 -5.68
C GLY A 103 19.29 -6.50 -4.38
N PHE A 104 19.78 -5.80 -3.36
CA PHE A 104 19.04 -5.64 -2.11
C PHE A 104 17.76 -4.82 -2.30
N LEU A 105 17.81 -3.77 -3.11
CA LEU A 105 16.64 -2.94 -3.40
C LEU A 105 15.55 -3.74 -4.14
N VAL A 106 15.94 -4.57 -5.12
CA VAL A 106 15.00 -5.47 -5.82
C VAL A 106 14.37 -6.46 -4.83
N PHE A 107 15.16 -7.07 -3.96
CA PHE A 107 14.64 -7.95 -2.90
C PHE A 107 13.66 -7.21 -1.99
N ALA A 108 14.00 -6.00 -1.53
CA ALA A 108 13.15 -5.18 -0.69
C ALA A 108 11.83 -4.83 -1.39
N ARG A 109 11.85 -4.60 -2.70
CA ARG A 109 10.64 -4.36 -3.52
C ARG A 109 9.77 -5.60 -3.64
N VAL A 110 10.34 -6.80 -3.68
CA VAL A 110 9.56 -8.04 -3.59
C VAL A 110 8.83 -8.11 -2.24
N VAL A 111 9.54 -7.88 -1.13
CA VAL A 111 8.94 -7.87 0.21
C VAL A 111 7.81 -6.83 0.31
N GLN A 112 8.04 -5.62 -0.18
CA GLN A 112 7.03 -4.57 -0.22
C GLN A 112 5.83 -4.95 -1.10
N GLY A 113 6.09 -5.60 -2.24
CA GLY A 113 5.07 -6.11 -3.16
C GLY A 113 4.16 -7.17 -2.55
N LEU A 114 4.68 -8.03 -1.66
CA LEU A 114 3.87 -9.00 -0.90
C LEU A 114 2.79 -8.28 -0.07
N GLY A 115 3.17 -7.19 0.61
CA GLY A 115 2.21 -6.34 1.33
C GLY A 115 1.24 -5.63 0.38
N GLY A 116 1.77 -4.96 -0.65
CA GLY A 116 0.98 -4.23 -1.64
C GLY A 116 -0.08 -5.07 -2.35
N ALA A 117 0.26 -6.32 -2.67
CA ALA A 117 -0.67 -7.25 -3.33
C ALA A 117 -1.95 -7.53 -2.54
N LEU A 118 -1.87 -7.45 -1.22
CA LEU A 118 -3.00 -7.72 -0.32
C LEU A 118 -3.74 -6.44 0.08
N MET A 119 -3.10 -5.27 0.07
CA MET A 119 -3.70 -4.03 0.57
C MET A 119 -4.96 -3.64 -0.21
N LEU A 120 -4.90 -3.58 -1.53
CA LEU A 120 -6.01 -3.12 -2.36
C LEU A 120 -7.21 -4.09 -2.32
N PRO A 121 -7.04 -5.40 -2.63
CA PRO A 121 -8.18 -6.32 -2.67
C PRO A 121 -8.76 -6.57 -1.27
N VAL A 122 -7.92 -6.73 -0.25
CA VAL A 122 -8.40 -6.97 1.12
C VAL A 122 -9.04 -5.71 1.71
N GLY A 123 -8.51 -4.51 1.43
CA GLY A 123 -9.15 -3.26 1.81
C GLY A 123 -10.56 -3.10 1.21
N ARG A 124 -10.74 -3.45 -0.08
CA ARG A 124 -12.06 -3.50 -0.70
C ARG A 124 -12.97 -4.54 -0.04
N LEU A 125 -12.43 -5.71 0.29
CA LEU A 125 -13.19 -6.77 0.96
C LEU A 125 -13.66 -6.34 2.36
N VAL A 126 -12.84 -5.61 3.11
CA VAL A 126 -13.24 -5.00 4.40
C VAL A 126 -14.47 -4.11 4.19
N VAL A 127 -14.48 -3.25 3.18
CA VAL A 127 -15.63 -2.37 2.89
C VAL A 127 -16.86 -3.19 2.46
N LEU A 128 -16.68 -4.17 1.60
CA LEU A 128 -17.80 -5.01 1.14
C LEU A 128 -18.48 -5.80 2.27
N ARG A 129 -17.73 -6.17 3.30
CA ARG A 129 -18.24 -6.88 4.47
C ARG A 129 -18.82 -5.98 5.55
N ALA A 130 -18.28 -4.75 5.66
CA ALA A 130 -18.64 -3.81 6.69
C ALA A 130 -19.94 -3.04 6.40
N TYR A 131 -20.28 -2.84 5.12
CA TYR A 131 -21.37 -1.92 4.74
C TYR A 131 -22.49 -2.59 3.97
N PRO A 132 -23.74 -2.05 4.07
CA PRO A 132 -24.87 -2.52 3.29
C PRO A 132 -24.69 -2.17 1.80
N ARG A 133 -25.33 -2.97 0.92
CA ARG A 133 -25.22 -2.79 -0.53
C ARG A 133 -25.61 -1.39 -1.02
N SER A 134 -26.56 -0.75 -0.34
CA SER A 134 -27.01 0.62 -0.66
C SER A 134 -25.94 1.70 -0.50
N GLU A 135 -24.94 1.47 0.35
CA GLU A 135 -23.87 2.44 0.63
C GLU A 135 -22.57 2.13 -0.13
N LEU A 136 -22.42 0.91 -0.66
CA LEU A 136 -21.16 0.45 -1.27
C LEU A 136 -20.67 1.35 -2.39
N VAL A 137 -21.55 1.79 -3.29
CA VAL A 137 -21.15 2.66 -4.40
C VAL A 137 -20.52 3.94 -3.89
N ARG A 138 -21.15 4.59 -2.91
CA ARG A 138 -20.65 5.83 -2.31
C ARG A 138 -19.30 5.62 -1.64
N ILE A 139 -19.17 4.56 -0.84
CA ILE A 139 -17.94 4.29 -0.06
C ILE A 139 -16.81 3.85 -0.98
N LEU A 140 -17.06 2.97 -1.95
CA LEU A 140 -16.05 2.55 -2.93
C LEU A 140 -15.57 3.72 -3.79
N SER A 141 -16.46 4.62 -4.18
CA SER A 141 -16.07 5.86 -4.87
C SER A 141 -15.17 6.73 -4.00
N PHE A 142 -15.55 6.91 -2.72
CA PHE A 142 -14.76 7.68 -1.76
C PHE A 142 -13.35 7.14 -1.58
N ILE A 143 -13.16 5.84 -1.42
CA ILE A 143 -11.83 5.23 -1.24
C ILE A 143 -11.00 5.20 -2.53
N THR A 144 -11.63 5.27 -3.68
CA THR A 144 -10.94 5.27 -4.99
C THR A 144 -10.31 6.64 -5.29
N ILE A 145 -10.94 7.75 -4.87
CA ILE A 145 -10.45 9.11 -5.15
C ILE A 145 -9.01 9.33 -4.66
N PRO A 146 -8.64 9.04 -3.39
CA PRO A 146 -7.27 9.17 -2.94
C PRO A 146 -6.29 8.27 -3.71
N GLY A 147 -6.73 7.08 -4.14
CA GLY A 147 -5.94 6.21 -5.01
C GLY A 147 -5.59 6.84 -6.36
N LEU A 148 -6.48 7.66 -6.92
CA LEU A 148 -6.24 8.41 -8.17
C LEU A 148 -5.32 9.62 -7.96
N LEU A 149 -5.27 10.18 -6.74
CA LEU A 149 -4.36 11.28 -6.43
C LEU A 149 -2.90 10.83 -6.36
N GLY A 150 -2.63 9.56 -6.06
CA GLY A 150 -1.28 9.00 -6.02
C GLY A 150 -0.51 9.25 -7.33
N PRO A 151 -1.00 8.79 -8.49
CA PRO A 151 -0.37 9.03 -9.78
C PRO A 151 -0.23 10.51 -10.16
N LEU A 152 -1.16 11.34 -9.72
CA LEU A 152 -1.11 12.79 -9.97
C LEU A 152 -0.01 13.48 -9.16
N LEU A 153 0.12 13.12 -7.89
CA LEU A 153 1.05 13.73 -6.96
C LEU A 153 2.44 13.07 -6.98
N GLY A 154 2.50 11.79 -7.38
CA GLY A 154 3.74 11.00 -7.35
C GLY A 154 4.93 11.68 -8.02
N PRO A 155 4.84 12.09 -9.30
CA PRO A 155 5.94 12.74 -10.00
C PRO A 155 6.39 14.05 -9.32
N THR A 156 5.45 14.88 -8.88
CA THR A 156 5.75 16.17 -8.23
C THR A 156 6.42 15.96 -6.88
N VAL A 157 5.83 15.10 -6.02
CA VAL A 157 6.38 14.81 -4.69
C VAL A 157 7.71 14.08 -4.81
N GLY A 158 7.82 13.12 -5.73
CA GLY A 158 9.05 12.36 -5.98
C GLY A 158 10.19 13.24 -6.45
N GLY A 159 9.93 14.10 -7.43
CA GLY A 159 10.91 15.07 -7.94
C GLY A 159 11.42 16.01 -6.83
N TRP A 160 10.49 16.59 -6.06
CA TRP A 160 10.82 17.47 -4.94
C TRP A 160 11.65 16.75 -3.86
N LEU A 161 11.27 15.53 -3.45
CA LEU A 161 12.01 14.77 -2.45
C LEU A 161 13.43 14.43 -2.90
N VAL A 162 13.61 14.07 -4.18
CA VAL A 162 14.92 13.75 -4.74
C VAL A 162 15.81 14.97 -4.83
N GLU A 163 15.24 16.13 -5.17
CA GLU A 163 15.97 17.38 -5.33
C GLU A 163 16.40 17.99 -3.98
N VAL A 164 15.50 18.01 -3.00
CA VAL A 164 15.71 18.69 -1.71
C VAL A 164 16.37 17.79 -0.66
N LEU A 165 16.06 16.48 -0.69
CA LEU A 165 16.54 15.53 0.32
C LEU A 165 17.34 14.39 -0.34
N SER A 166 16.71 13.24 -0.53
CA SER A 166 17.28 12.08 -1.22
C SER A 166 16.16 11.11 -1.61
N TRP A 167 16.43 10.20 -2.56
CA TRP A 167 15.49 9.19 -2.99
C TRP A 167 15.03 8.24 -1.86
N HIS A 168 15.81 8.08 -0.78
CA HIS A 168 15.44 7.24 0.37
C HIS A 168 14.17 7.74 1.06
N TRP A 169 13.92 9.05 1.05
CA TRP A 169 12.74 9.66 1.65
C TRP A 169 11.43 9.26 0.98
N ILE A 170 11.48 8.85 -0.29
CA ILE A 170 10.32 8.30 -0.99
C ILE A 170 9.76 7.09 -0.24
N PHE A 171 10.64 6.22 0.24
CA PHE A 171 10.26 5.05 1.01
C PHE A 171 9.96 5.38 2.48
N LEU A 172 10.73 6.28 3.09
CA LEU A 172 10.52 6.69 4.47
C LEU A 172 9.17 7.37 4.69
N LEU A 173 8.61 8.03 3.67
CA LEU A 173 7.28 8.63 3.70
C LEU A 173 6.18 7.62 4.03
N ASN A 174 6.35 6.38 3.60
CA ASN A 174 5.39 5.30 3.84
C ASN A 174 5.36 4.85 5.31
N LEU A 175 6.42 5.06 6.09
CA LEU A 175 6.53 4.54 7.45
C LEU A 175 5.53 5.19 8.43
N PRO A 176 5.45 6.54 8.54
CA PRO A 176 4.50 7.16 9.45
C PRO A 176 3.05 6.85 9.06
N VAL A 177 2.75 6.83 7.77
CA VAL A 177 1.42 6.51 7.26
C VAL A 177 1.08 5.04 7.54
N GLY A 178 2.03 4.13 7.32
CA GLY A 178 1.85 2.70 7.59
C GLY A 178 1.67 2.40 9.09
N LEU A 179 2.44 3.04 9.97
CA LEU A 179 2.29 2.87 11.42
C LEU A 179 0.92 3.36 11.91
N LEU A 180 0.48 4.53 11.46
CA LEU A 180 -0.85 5.06 11.75
C LEU A 180 -1.94 4.14 11.16
N GLY A 181 -1.73 3.61 9.96
CA GLY A 181 -2.61 2.65 9.32
C GLY A 181 -2.74 1.35 10.12
N CYS A 182 -1.62 0.78 10.56
CA CYS A 182 -1.61 -0.41 11.42
C CYS A 182 -2.36 -0.17 12.73
N TYR A 183 -2.10 0.95 13.40
CA TYR A 183 -2.80 1.32 14.64
C TYR A 183 -4.31 1.45 14.41
N ALA A 184 -4.70 2.13 13.33
CA ALA A 184 -6.10 2.34 12.98
C ALA A 184 -6.82 1.01 12.64
N VAL A 185 -6.17 0.13 11.87
CA VAL A 185 -6.72 -1.21 11.55
C VAL A 185 -6.90 -2.02 12.83
N TRP A 186 -5.91 -2.02 13.70
CA TRP A 186 -5.97 -2.77 14.96
C TRP A 186 -7.14 -2.31 15.84
N LYS A 187 -7.32 -0.99 15.97
CA LYS A 187 -8.31 -0.40 16.87
C LYS A 187 -9.71 -0.33 16.27
N LEU A 188 -9.83 -0.03 14.98
CA LEU A 188 -11.09 0.37 14.35
C LEU A 188 -11.73 -0.72 13.49
N ILE A 189 -10.96 -1.66 12.93
CA ILE A 189 -11.55 -2.69 12.08
C ILE A 189 -11.96 -3.89 12.93
N PRO A 190 -13.25 -4.28 12.93
CA PRO A 190 -13.69 -5.51 13.59
C PRO A 190 -13.19 -6.74 12.82
N ASP A 191 -13.17 -7.91 13.49
CA ASP A 191 -12.80 -9.17 12.83
C ASP A 191 -13.97 -9.64 11.93
N LEU A 192 -13.89 -9.29 10.66
CA LEU A 192 -14.88 -9.64 9.64
C LEU A 192 -14.42 -10.93 8.95
N ARG A 193 -15.06 -12.03 9.27
CA ARG A 193 -14.86 -13.35 8.63
C ARG A 193 -15.92 -13.63 7.60
#